data_5961d3546bac1fafa7ac1298fa1118da
#
_entry.id   5961d3546bac1fafa7ac1298fa1118da
#
_cell.length_a   1.000
_cell.length_b   1.000
_cell.length_c   1.000
_cell.angle_alpha   90.00
_cell.angle_beta   90.00
_cell.angle_gamma   90.00
#
_symmetry.space_group_name_H-M   'P 1'
#
loop_
_entity.id
_entity.type
_entity.pdbx_description
1 polymer ?
#
loop_
_entity_poly.entity_id
_entity_poly.type
_entity_poly.pdbx_seq_one_letter_code
_entity_poly.pdbx_strand_id
1 'polypeptide(L)'
;MKRGNHIAIFDTFKTHHAKSTREAKRQRGIIAHIAIEKDPKGKTRTAIAHILAKKYDIAWQNIYSAIFKDLDEVLLPAQVVKEGGRLPIKRGPKALQMEGIPYYELTNIGLIIASTIEETGDIRIRMKLLESYISNSNYNKKEDSDINTNNNNNTTINEGILLLSRYAPSFILKLISEYIMAYNHGEIEKLDRLDGQKLKKVISDQITIERELVEACMILSNDKKELLRNFIKIIS
;
A
#
# COMPACT_ATOMS: atom_id res chain seq x y z
N MET A 1 -1.65 25.15 -11.32
CA MET A 1 -1.15 24.21 -10.29
C MET A 1 -1.12 22.82 -10.89
N LYS A 2 0.05 22.22 -11.08
CA LYS A 2 0.15 20.78 -11.39
C LYS A 2 -0.41 20.06 -10.16
N ARG A 3 -1.51 19.29 -10.32
CA ARG A 3 -1.94 18.33 -9.30
C ARG A 3 -0.74 17.42 -9.07
N GLY A 4 -0.15 17.47 -7.87
CA GLY A 4 0.84 16.48 -7.47
C GLY A 4 0.26 15.07 -7.63
N ASN A 5 1.08 14.04 -7.55
CA ASN A 5 0.72 12.63 -7.72
C ASN A 5 -0.28 12.16 -6.64
N HIS A 6 -1.49 12.74 -6.65
CA HIS A 6 -2.53 12.39 -5.68
C HIS A 6 -3.12 11.02 -6.02
N ILE A 7 -3.06 10.11 -5.05
CA ILE A 7 -3.65 8.77 -5.14
C ILE A 7 -4.93 8.77 -4.32
N ALA A 8 -6.07 8.56 -4.97
CA ALA A 8 -7.39 8.71 -4.34
C ALA A 8 -7.80 7.56 -3.40
N ILE A 9 -6.92 6.60 -3.09
CA ILE A 9 -7.27 5.37 -2.35
C ILE A 9 -7.91 5.59 -0.98
N PHE A 10 -7.65 6.73 -0.34
CA PHE A 10 -8.24 7.10 0.95
C PHE A 10 -9.35 8.16 0.84
N ASP A 11 -9.70 8.60 -0.38
CA ASP A 11 -10.70 9.63 -0.58
C ASP A 11 -12.10 9.16 -0.19
N THR A 12 -12.78 10.00 0.58
CA THR A 12 -14.16 9.77 1.05
C THR A 12 -15.08 10.91 0.62
N PHE A 13 -16.38 10.64 0.57
CA PHE A 13 -17.37 11.70 0.35
C PHE A 13 -17.50 12.56 1.61
N LYS A 14 -17.41 13.88 1.46
CA LYS A 14 -17.57 14.82 2.58
C LYS A 14 -18.93 14.74 3.26
N THR A 15 -19.99 14.38 2.52
CA THR A 15 -21.39 14.32 2.98
C THR A 15 -21.85 12.93 3.45
N HIS A 16 -21.04 11.88 3.20
CA HIS A 16 -21.38 10.50 3.55
C HIS A 16 -20.28 9.95 4.44
N HIS A 17 -20.55 9.80 5.73
CA HIS A 17 -19.60 9.28 6.71
C HIS A 17 -18.77 8.10 6.18
N ALA A 18 -17.46 8.30 6.05
CA ALA A 18 -16.44 7.32 5.67
C ALA A 18 -16.69 6.52 4.37
N LYS A 19 -17.67 6.88 3.54
CA LYS A 19 -17.87 6.23 2.23
C LYS A 19 -16.77 6.64 1.26
N SER A 20 -16.00 5.67 0.77
CA SER A 20 -14.98 5.90 -0.25
C SER A 20 -15.60 6.40 -1.57
N THR A 21 -14.90 7.31 -2.24
CA THR A 21 -15.31 7.79 -3.57
C THR A 21 -15.30 6.64 -4.60
N ARG A 22 -15.97 6.83 -5.73
CA ARG A 22 -15.93 5.85 -6.83
C ARG A 22 -14.51 5.65 -7.36
N GLU A 23 -13.75 6.72 -7.42
CA GLU A 23 -12.34 6.71 -7.83
C GLU A 23 -11.48 5.93 -6.82
N ALA A 24 -11.62 6.21 -5.53
CA ALA A 24 -10.95 5.46 -4.47
C ALA A 24 -11.21 3.95 -4.58
N LYS A 25 -12.48 3.55 -4.69
CA LYS A 25 -12.86 2.13 -4.84
C LYS A 25 -12.25 1.48 -6.07
N ARG A 26 -12.21 2.20 -7.19
CA ARG A 26 -11.67 1.69 -8.44
C ARG A 26 -10.16 1.55 -8.36
N GLN A 27 -9.43 2.56 -7.89
CA GLN A 27 -7.98 2.52 -7.72
C GLN A 27 -7.56 1.42 -6.72
N ARG A 28 -8.24 1.31 -5.57
CA ARG A 28 -8.05 0.20 -4.62
C ARG A 28 -8.28 -1.15 -5.26
N GLY A 29 -9.34 -1.28 -6.05
CA GLY A 29 -9.64 -2.51 -6.80
C GLY A 29 -8.57 -2.90 -7.81
N ILE A 30 -8.03 -1.93 -8.56
CA ILE A 30 -6.93 -2.15 -9.52
C ILE A 30 -5.68 -2.64 -8.79
N ILE A 31 -5.24 -1.91 -7.76
CA ILE A 31 -4.04 -2.23 -6.99
C ILE A 31 -4.16 -3.60 -6.32
N ALA A 32 -5.29 -3.87 -5.66
CA ALA A 32 -5.55 -5.14 -5.00
C ALA A 32 -5.57 -6.31 -5.98
N HIS A 33 -6.17 -6.14 -7.16
CA HIS A 33 -6.19 -7.17 -8.19
C HIS A 33 -4.78 -7.49 -8.70
N ILE A 34 -3.98 -6.47 -9.05
CA ILE A 34 -2.60 -6.66 -9.52
C ILE A 34 -1.73 -7.32 -8.44
N ALA A 35 -1.98 -7.02 -7.16
CA ALA A 35 -1.24 -7.60 -6.04
C ALA A 35 -1.44 -9.11 -5.89
N ILE A 36 -2.65 -9.60 -6.18
CA ILE A 36 -3.04 -11.00 -5.93
C ILE A 36 -2.89 -11.86 -7.18
N GLU A 37 -3.19 -11.30 -8.35
CA GLU A 37 -3.15 -12.01 -9.62
C GLU A 37 -1.72 -12.43 -9.97
N LYS A 38 -1.55 -13.68 -10.38
CA LYS A 38 -0.24 -14.24 -10.74
C LYS A 38 -0.05 -14.33 -12.27
N ASP A 39 -1.15 -14.58 -13.00
CA ASP A 39 -1.08 -14.70 -14.47
C ASP A 39 -0.98 -13.31 -15.10
N PRO A 40 0.07 -13.01 -15.89
CA PRO A 40 0.17 -11.76 -16.65
C PRO A 40 -1.06 -11.47 -17.52
N LYS A 41 -1.76 -12.50 -18.02
CA LYS A 41 -2.99 -12.33 -18.82
C LYS A 41 -4.11 -11.68 -18.01
N GLY A 42 -4.19 -11.97 -16.70
CA GLY A 42 -5.15 -11.35 -15.78
C GLY A 42 -4.81 -9.91 -15.42
N LYS A 43 -3.57 -9.46 -15.68
CA LYS A 43 -3.08 -8.12 -15.34
C LYS A 43 -3.11 -7.13 -16.50
N THR A 44 -3.76 -7.47 -17.62
CA THR A 44 -3.99 -6.53 -18.72
C THR A 44 -5.13 -5.56 -18.39
N ARG A 45 -5.15 -4.38 -19.02
CA ARG A 45 -6.22 -3.38 -18.83
C ARG A 45 -7.62 -3.98 -18.99
N THR A 46 -7.80 -4.75 -20.05
CA THR A 46 -9.09 -5.38 -20.35
C THR A 46 -9.48 -6.41 -19.30
N ALA A 47 -8.54 -7.25 -18.86
CA ALA A 47 -8.79 -8.24 -17.83
C ALA A 47 -9.15 -7.58 -16.47
N ILE A 48 -8.41 -6.55 -16.08
CA ILE A 48 -8.71 -5.75 -14.88
C ILE A 48 -10.11 -5.15 -14.97
N ALA A 49 -10.48 -4.56 -16.14
CA ALA A 49 -11.80 -3.98 -16.34
C ALA A 49 -12.92 -5.01 -16.19
N HIS A 50 -12.77 -6.19 -16.79
CA HIS A 50 -13.76 -7.26 -16.66
C HIS A 50 -13.93 -7.76 -15.23
N ILE A 51 -12.83 -7.93 -14.50
CA ILE A 51 -12.87 -8.43 -13.12
C ILE A 51 -13.49 -7.39 -12.19
N LEU A 52 -13.13 -6.12 -12.32
CA LEU A 52 -13.72 -5.07 -11.49
C LEU A 52 -15.19 -4.80 -11.86
N ALA A 53 -15.54 -4.89 -13.13
CA ALA A 53 -16.93 -4.82 -13.58
C ALA A 53 -17.81 -5.90 -12.91
N LYS A 54 -17.31 -7.15 -12.91
CA LYS A 54 -17.97 -8.27 -12.20
C LYS A 54 -18.03 -8.04 -10.69
N LYS A 55 -16.94 -7.56 -10.07
CA LYS A 55 -16.87 -7.32 -8.62
C LYS A 55 -17.87 -6.26 -8.17
N TYR A 56 -18.10 -5.23 -8.98
CA TYR A 56 -18.95 -4.09 -8.63
C TYR A 56 -20.34 -4.15 -9.26
N ASP A 57 -20.66 -5.23 -9.98
CA ASP A 57 -21.92 -5.41 -10.72
C ASP A 57 -22.23 -4.23 -11.68
N ILE A 58 -21.25 -3.88 -12.50
CA ILE A 58 -21.32 -2.77 -13.46
C ILE A 58 -20.98 -3.31 -14.84
N ALA A 59 -21.68 -2.85 -15.89
CA ALA A 59 -21.30 -3.16 -17.27
C ALA A 59 -19.83 -2.73 -17.54
N TRP A 60 -19.02 -3.65 -18.08
CA TRP A 60 -17.57 -3.42 -18.24
C TRP A 60 -17.25 -2.20 -19.12
N GLN A 61 -18.09 -1.89 -20.10
CA GLN A 61 -17.95 -0.70 -20.95
C GLN A 61 -17.98 0.60 -20.14
N ASN A 62 -18.79 0.63 -19.06
CA ASN A 62 -18.93 1.83 -18.22
C ASN A 62 -17.72 2.06 -17.30
N ILE A 63 -16.97 1.01 -16.98
CA ILE A 63 -15.81 1.13 -16.10
C ILE A 63 -14.49 1.18 -16.89
N TYR A 64 -14.48 0.68 -18.13
CA TYR A 64 -13.28 0.49 -18.93
C TYR A 64 -12.47 1.78 -19.13
N SER A 65 -13.12 2.85 -19.61
CA SER A 65 -12.46 4.16 -19.82
C SER A 65 -11.92 4.75 -18.52
N ALA A 66 -12.65 4.55 -17.41
CA ALA A 66 -12.22 5.05 -16.12
C ALA A 66 -10.99 4.29 -15.57
N ILE A 67 -10.88 2.97 -15.83
CA ILE A 67 -9.70 2.17 -15.49
C ILE A 67 -8.48 2.60 -16.33
N PHE A 68 -8.67 2.89 -17.60
CA PHE A 68 -7.60 3.45 -18.43
C PHE A 68 -7.08 4.76 -17.84
N LYS A 69 -7.99 5.67 -17.51
CA LYS A 69 -7.64 6.95 -16.91
C LYS A 69 -6.89 6.77 -15.60
N ASP A 70 -7.36 5.89 -14.70
CA ASP A 70 -6.67 5.63 -13.44
C ASP A 70 -5.27 5.06 -13.64
N LEU A 71 -5.11 4.11 -14.59
CA LEU A 71 -3.80 3.53 -14.89
C LEU A 71 -2.85 4.56 -15.49
N ASP A 72 -3.27 5.26 -16.57
CA ASP A 72 -2.39 6.11 -17.39
C ASP A 72 -2.13 7.48 -16.75
N GLU A 73 -3.14 8.08 -16.10
CA GLU A 73 -3.03 9.44 -15.58
C GLU A 73 -2.68 9.50 -14.08
N VAL A 74 -2.84 8.38 -13.34
CA VAL A 74 -2.62 8.35 -11.89
C VAL A 74 -1.60 7.30 -11.49
N LEU A 75 -1.88 6.01 -11.69
CA LEU A 75 -1.10 4.94 -11.08
C LEU A 75 0.28 4.73 -11.73
N LEU A 76 0.41 4.88 -13.06
CA LEU A 76 1.69 4.84 -13.76
C LEU A 76 2.54 6.08 -13.44
N PRO A 77 2.02 7.34 -13.56
CA PRO A 77 2.79 8.53 -13.19
C PRO A 77 3.18 8.59 -11.72
N ALA A 78 2.34 8.09 -10.81
CA ALA A 78 2.65 7.98 -9.39
C ALA A 78 3.60 6.83 -9.05
N GLN A 79 4.04 6.07 -10.08
CA GLN A 79 4.91 4.91 -9.91
C GLN A 79 4.35 3.83 -8.95
N VAL A 80 3.04 3.73 -8.84
CA VAL A 80 2.37 2.67 -8.07
C VAL A 80 2.40 1.37 -8.85
N VAL A 81 2.18 1.45 -10.16
CA VAL A 81 2.29 0.33 -11.10
C VAL A 81 3.31 0.65 -12.18
N LYS A 82 3.82 -0.39 -12.81
CA LYS A 82 4.69 -0.33 -14.00
C LYS A 82 4.19 -1.32 -15.04
N GLU A 83 4.58 -1.14 -16.30
CA GLU A 83 4.46 -2.21 -17.29
C GLU A 83 5.44 -3.34 -16.90
N GLY A 84 4.90 -4.55 -16.70
CA GLY A 84 5.69 -5.74 -16.38
C GLY A 84 6.24 -6.43 -17.64
N GLY A 85 5.63 -6.14 -18.78
CA GLY A 85 5.99 -6.65 -20.10
C GLY A 85 4.79 -6.66 -21.04
N ARG A 86 4.92 -7.37 -22.15
CA ARG A 86 3.88 -7.43 -23.19
C ARG A 86 3.55 -8.88 -23.60
N LEU A 87 2.28 -9.16 -23.71
CA LEU A 87 1.76 -10.45 -24.18
C LEU A 87 1.59 -10.43 -25.70
N PRO A 88 1.91 -11.53 -26.41
CA PRO A 88 1.74 -11.60 -27.85
C PRO A 88 0.25 -11.54 -28.24
N ILE A 89 -0.08 -10.75 -29.27
CA ILE A 89 -1.47 -10.61 -29.76
C ILE A 89 -1.89 -11.81 -30.59
N LYS A 90 -0.99 -12.33 -31.40
CA LYS A 90 -1.23 -13.44 -32.34
C LYS A 90 -0.10 -14.46 -32.27
N ARG A 91 -0.41 -15.71 -32.66
CA ARG A 91 0.60 -16.74 -32.88
C ARG A 91 1.08 -16.66 -34.33
N GLY A 92 2.38 -16.90 -34.58
CA GLY A 92 2.97 -16.95 -35.91
C GLY A 92 4.00 -15.85 -36.20
N PRO A 93 4.67 -15.88 -37.37
CA PRO A 93 5.79 -14.98 -37.68
C PRO A 93 5.47 -13.48 -37.61
N LYS A 94 4.23 -13.10 -37.93
CA LYS A 94 3.76 -11.71 -37.81
C LYS A 94 3.54 -11.24 -36.38
N ALA A 95 3.49 -12.14 -35.40
CA ALA A 95 3.35 -11.77 -34.01
C ALA A 95 4.55 -11.02 -33.46
N LEU A 96 5.74 -11.26 -34.02
CA LEU A 96 7.00 -10.59 -33.66
C LEU A 96 7.05 -9.12 -34.14
N GLN A 97 6.20 -8.74 -35.12
CA GLN A 97 6.17 -7.40 -35.70
C GLN A 97 5.11 -6.49 -35.05
N MET A 98 4.25 -7.01 -34.18
CA MET A 98 3.19 -6.24 -33.57
C MET A 98 3.53 -5.98 -32.11
N GLU A 99 3.32 -4.75 -31.63
CA GLU A 99 3.36 -4.46 -30.22
C GLU A 99 2.37 -5.34 -29.47
N GLY A 100 2.87 -6.05 -28.44
CA GLY A 100 2.05 -6.92 -27.59
C GLY A 100 1.10 -6.12 -26.68
N ILE A 101 0.20 -6.83 -26.01
CA ILE A 101 -0.72 -6.24 -25.02
C ILE A 101 0.05 -6.04 -23.71
N PRO A 102 0.17 -4.80 -23.19
CA PRO A 102 0.85 -4.55 -21.93
C PRO A 102 0.11 -5.19 -20.76
N TYR A 103 0.86 -5.74 -19.80
CA TYR A 103 0.36 -6.13 -18.50
C TYR A 103 1.08 -5.36 -17.40
N TYR A 104 0.48 -5.26 -16.24
CA TYR A 104 0.93 -4.37 -15.17
C TYR A 104 1.39 -5.15 -13.95
N GLU A 105 2.40 -4.60 -13.27
CA GLU A 105 2.94 -5.10 -12.01
C GLU A 105 3.02 -3.97 -10.98
N LEU A 106 2.97 -4.33 -9.70
CA LEU A 106 3.25 -3.36 -8.66
C LEU A 106 4.74 -3.01 -8.64
N THR A 107 5.02 -1.74 -8.44
CA THR A 107 6.36 -1.29 -8.06
C THR A 107 6.59 -1.49 -6.56
N ASN A 108 7.75 -1.08 -6.05
CA ASN A 108 7.96 -1.04 -4.61
C ASN A 108 6.97 -0.12 -3.89
N ILE A 109 6.67 1.07 -4.46
CA ILE A 109 5.62 1.97 -3.96
C ILE A 109 4.25 1.28 -4.00
N GLY A 110 3.96 0.54 -5.06
CA GLY A 110 2.73 -0.24 -5.18
C GLY A 110 2.58 -1.31 -4.10
N LEU A 111 3.67 -1.97 -3.68
CA LEU A 111 3.65 -2.98 -2.63
C LEU A 111 3.26 -2.39 -1.27
N ILE A 112 3.85 -1.26 -0.88
CA ILE A 112 3.51 -0.62 0.41
C ILE A 112 2.07 -0.12 0.40
N ILE A 113 1.58 0.45 -0.71
CA ILE A 113 0.19 0.87 -0.86
C ILE A 113 -0.75 -0.34 -0.80
N ALA A 114 -0.48 -1.41 -1.55
CA ALA A 114 -1.30 -2.62 -1.56
C ALA A 114 -1.40 -3.28 -0.17
N SER A 115 -0.36 -3.16 0.67
CA SER A 115 -0.39 -3.69 2.03
C SER A 115 -1.42 -3.01 2.92
N THR A 116 -1.77 -1.75 2.67
CA THR A 116 -2.77 -0.99 3.45
C THR A 116 -4.21 -1.17 2.96
N ILE A 117 -4.41 -1.73 1.77
CA ILE A 117 -5.73 -1.90 1.14
C ILE A 117 -6.37 -3.20 1.62
N GLU A 118 -7.54 -3.12 2.25
CA GLU A 118 -8.27 -4.29 2.75
C GLU A 118 -8.72 -5.24 1.63
N GLU A 119 -9.06 -4.69 0.46
CA GLU A 119 -9.45 -5.45 -0.72
C GLU A 119 -8.35 -6.36 -1.26
N THR A 120 -7.10 -6.17 -0.85
CA THR A 120 -5.95 -7.02 -1.20
C THR A 120 -6.03 -8.40 -0.53
N GLY A 121 -6.73 -8.49 0.60
CA GLY A 121 -6.94 -9.75 1.29
C GLY A 121 -6.79 -9.64 2.81
N ASP A 122 -6.61 -10.81 3.44
CA ASP A 122 -6.44 -10.88 4.87
C ASP A 122 -5.13 -10.22 5.34
N ILE A 123 -4.99 -10.06 6.65
CA ILE A 123 -3.84 -9.41 7.28
C ILE A 123 -2.51 -10.11 6.94
N ARG A 124 -2.53 -11.42 6.68
CA ARG A 124 -1.32 -12.20 6.37
C ARG A 124 -0.81 -11.89 4.97
N ILE A 125 -1.72 -11.77 3.99
CA ILE A 125 -1.38 -11.39 2.61
C ILE A 125 -0.80 -9.98 2.62
N ARG A 126 -1.46 -9.06 3.32
CA ARG A 126 -1.05 -7.66 3.44
C ARG A 126 0.32 -7.51 4.10
N MET A 127 0.59 -8.30 5.15
CA MET A 127 1.92 -8.34 5.79
C MET A 127 3.01 -8.86 4.84
N LYS A 128 2.75 -9.89 4.04
CA LYS A 128 3.71 -10.39 3.04
C LYS A 128 4.08 -9.33 2.00
N LEU A 129 3.13 -8.50 1.59
CA LEU A 129 3.41 -7.38 0.67
C LEU A 129 4.29 -6.33 1.33
N LEU A 130 4.05 -6.00 2.59
CA LEU A 130 4.89 -5.09 3.35
C LEU A 130 6.32 -5.66 3.56
N GLU A 131 6.44 -6.94 3.88
CA GLU A 131 7.74 -7.62 3.97
C GLU A 131 8.50 -7.58 2.63
N SER A 132 7.80 -7.80 1.52
CA SER A 132 8.37 -7.70 0.18
C SER A 132 8.87 -6.27 -0.13
N TYR A 133 8.08 -5.25 0.24
CA TYR A 133 8.50 -3.85 0.13
C TYR A 133 9.79 -3.58 0.91
N ILE A 134 9.86 -4.00 2.17
CA ILE A 134 11.02 -3.79 3.03
C ILE A 134 12.25 -4.52 2.49
N SER A 135 12.08 -5.75 2.02
CA SER A 135 13.16 -6.54 1.43
C SER A 135 13.74 -5.88 0.18
N ASN A 136 12.86 -5.43 -0.74
CA ASN A 136 13.28 -4.72 -1.95
C ASN A 136 14.00 -3.40 -1.63
N SER A 137 13.53 -2.67 -0.61
CA SER A 137 14.16 -1.41 -0.18
C SER A 137 15.58 -1.62 0.39
N ASN A 138 15.84 -2.79 0.96
CA ASN A 138 17.17 -3.16 1.46
C ASN A 138 18.13 -3.60 0.33
N TYR A 139 17.62 -4.22 -0.74
CA TYR A 139 18.44 -4.63 -1.90
C TYR A 139 19.00 -3.44 -2.68
N ASN A 140 18.19 -2.41 -2.92
CA ASN A 140 18.59 -1.21 -3.65
C ASN A 140 19.71 -0.39 -2.93
N LYS A 141 19.95 -0.66 -1.64
CA LYS A 141 21.05 -0.03 -0.87
C LYS A 141 22.43 -0.55 -1.22
N LYS A 142 22.57 -1.77 -1.77
CA LYS A 142 23.87 -2.36 -2.07
C LYS A 142 24.52 -1.73 -3.32
N GLU A 143 23.74 -1.07 -4.15
CA GLU A 143 24.24 -0.44 -5.39
C GLU A 143 24.66 1.04 -5.19
N ASP A 144 24.14 1.73 -4.15
CA ASP A 144 24.46 3.14 -3.83
C ASP A 144 25.41 3.25 -2.61
N SER A 145 26.68 2.85 -2.76
CA SER A 145 27.63 2.66 -1.64
C SER A 145 28.29 3.92 -1.07
N ASP A 146 27.79 5.14 -1.30
CA ASP A 146 28.56 6.35 -0.96
C ASP A 146 28.03 7.29 0.15
N ILE A 147 26.98 6.94 0.95
CA ILE A 147 26.51 7.83 2.03
C ILE A 147 26.28 7.08 3.36
N ASN A 148 27.28 7.12 4.22
CA ASN A 148 27.44 6.24 5.41
C ASN A 148 26.62 6.57 6.67
N THR A 149 25.93 7.71 6.81
CA THR A 149 25.30 8.09 8.10
C THR A 149 23.78 7.89 8.18
N ASN A 150 23.05 8.03 7.08
CA ASN A 150 21.59 7.83 7.05
C ASN A 150 21.16 6.36 6.90
N ASN A 151 22.09 5.46 6.59
CA ASN A 151 21.81 4.06 6.32
C ASN A 151 21.47 3.26 7.58
N ASN A 152 22.07 3.55 8.72
CA ASN A 152 21.84 2.82 9.97
C ASN A 152 20.42 3.03 10.52
N ASN A 153 19.91 4.27 10.48
CA ASN A 153 18.58 4.57 11.00
C ASN A 153 17.47 3.88 10.20
N ASN A 154 17.57 3.83 8.88
CA ASN A 154 16.58 3.17 8.03
C ASN A 154 16.58 1.63 8.18
N THR A 155 17.74 1.02 8.44
CA THR A 155 17.84 -0.41 8.73
C THR A 155 17.12 -0.73 10.04
N THR A 156 17.39 0.02 11.09
CA THR A 156 16.72 -0.12 12.40
C THR A 156 15.19 0.06 12.30
N ILE A 157 14.72 1.01 11.47
CA ILE A 157 13.28 1.22 11.25
C ILE A 157 12.66 0.01 10.57
N ASN A 158 13.27 -0.47 9.49
CA ASN A 158 12.77 -1.64 8.75
C ASN A 158 12.73 -2.90 9.63
N GLU A 159 13.77 -3.14 10.43
CA GLU A 159 13.81 -4.24 11.39
C GLU A 159 12.74 -4.08 12.48
N GLY A 160 12.54 -2.88 13.00
CA GLY A 160 11.49 -2.57 13.98
C GLY A 160 10.08 -2.82 13.42
N ILE A 161 9.81 -2.41 12.17
CA ILE A 161 8.53 -2.67 11.50
C ILE A 161 8.33 -4.17 11.29
N LEU A 162 9.35 -4.91 10.83
CA LEU A 162 9.28 -6.36 10.64
C LEU A 162 9.06 -7.10 11.98
N LEU A 163 9.69 -6.64 13.05
CA LEU A 163 9.47 -7.20 14.38
C LEU A 163 8.03 -6.96 14.85
N LEU A 164 7.59 -5.71 14.82
CA LEU A 164 6.24 -5.33 15.26
C LEU A 164 5.13 -5.92 14.39
N SER A 165 5.38 -6.18 13.11
CA SER A 165 4.40 -6.80 12.21
C SER A 165 3.98 -8.20 12.65
N ARG A 166 4.82 -8.88 13.43
CA ARG A 166 4.52 -10.22 14.00
C ARG A 166 3.62 -10.14 15.24
N TYR A 167 3.71 -9.07 16.01
CA TYR A 167 3.01 -8.91 17.28
C TYR A 167 1.82 -7.95 17.22
N ALA A 168 1.89 -6.92 16.39
CA ALA A 168 0.90 -5.88 16.25
C ALA A 168 0.68 -5.49 14.78
N PRO A 169 0.27 -6.44 13.90
CA PRO A 169 0.17 -6.19 12.46
C PRO A 169 -0.85 -5.10 12.11
N SER A 170 -1.97 -5.01 12.83
CA SER A 170 -2.98 -3.96 12.59
C SER A 170 -2.44 -2.56 12.89
N PHE A 171 -1.64 -2.42 13.96
CA PHE A 171 -0.97 -1.18 14.29
C PHE A 171 0.00 -0.76 13.18
N ILE A 172 0.82 -1.68 12.71
CA ILE A 172 1.77 -1.41 11.62
C ILE A 172 1.05 -0.99 10.33
N LEU A 173 -0.04 -1.70 9.94
CA LEU A 173 -0.81 -1.32 8.76
C LEU A 173 -1.45 0.06 8.88
N LYS A 174 -1.96 0.40 10.06
CA LYS A 174 -2.50 1.73 10.33
C LYS A 174 -1.40 2.78 10.20
N LEU A 175 -0.24 2.55 10.82
CA LEU A 175 0.92 3.40 10.75
C LEU A 175 1.36 3.69 9.30
N ILE A 176 1.45 2.66 8.48
CA ILE A 176 1.80 2.80 7.06
C ILE A 176 0.69 3.54 6.30
N SER A 177 -0.59 3.33 6.62
CA SER A 177 -1.70 4.08 6.02
C SER A 177 -1.60 5.59 6.29
N GLU A 178 -1.30 5.98 7.53
CA GLU A 178 -1.09 7.38 7.90
C GLU A 178 0.11 7.99 7.15
N TYR A 179 1.19 7.21 7.01
CA TYR A 179 2.36 7.64 6.25
C TYR A 179 2.03 7.90 4.76
N ILE A 180 1.22 7.04 4.14
CA ILE A 180 0.76 7.23 2.75
C ILE A 180 -0.21 8.42 2.65
N MET A 181 -1.08 8.64 3.65
CA MET A 181 -1.94 9.82 3.68
C MET A 181 -1.12 11.11 3.76
N ALA A 182 -0.07 11.16 4.57
CA ALA A 182 0.85 12.30 4.64
C ALA A 182 1.55 12.57 3.29
N TYR A 183 1.88 11.50 2.53
CA TYR A 183 2.37 11.66 1.16
C TYR A 183 1.32 12.28 0.24
N ASN A 184 0.07 11.83 0.30
CA ASN A 184 -1.02 12.42 -0.50
C ASN A 184 -1.30 13.89 -0.16
N HIS A 185 -1.05 14.30 1.08
CA HIS A 185 -1.17 15.69 1.52
C HIS A 185 0.07 16.54 1.17
N GLY A 186 1.10 15.95 0.59
CA GLY A 186 2.34 16.63 0.21
C GLY A 186 3.31 16.89 1.37
N GLU A 187 3.07 16.28 2.53
CA GLU A 187 3.97 16.36 3.70
C GLU A 187 5.20 15.48 3.54
N ILE A 188 5.10 14.46 2.70
CA ILE A 188 6.15 13.52 2.34
C ILE A 188 6.33 13.55 0.83
N GLU A 189 7.57 13.68 0.36
CA GLU A 189 7.84 13.82 -1.07
C GLU A 189 7.89 12.48 -1.82
N LYS A 190 8.34 11.41 -1.17
CA LYS A 190 8.60 10.10 -1.79
C LYS A 190 8.16 8.95 -0.90
N LEU A 191 7.67 7.88 -1.53
CA LEU A 191 7.28 6.62 -0.88
C LEU A 191 8.25 5.45 -1.17
N ASP A 192 9.34 5.70 -1.87
CA ASP A 192 10.32 4.67 -2.26
C ASP A 192 11.00 4.01 -1.05
N ARG A 193 11.10 4.75 0.05
CA ARG A 193 11.62 4.27 1.35
C ARG A 193 10.91 4.96 2.51
N LEU A 194 10.85 4.27 3.65
CA LEU A 194 10.35 4.83 4.89
C LEU A 194 11.42 5.72 5.54
N ASP A 195 11.08 6.97 5.76
CA ASP A 195 11.92 7.94 6.46
C ASP A 195 11.51 8.04 7.92
N GLY A 196 12.44 7.71 8.83
CA GLY A 196 12.14 7.67 10.27
C GLY A 196 11.78 9.01 10.89
N GLN A 197 12.35 10.11 10.40
CA GLN A 197 12.01 11.44 10.89
C GLN A 197 10.58 11.81 10.49
N LYS A 198 10.21 11.52 9.24
CA LYS A 198 8.86 11.75 8.72
C LYS A 198 7.86 10.81 9.37
N LEU A 199 8.23 9.53 9.55
CA LEU A 199 7.42 8.56 10.26
C LEU A 199 7.16 9.02 11.70
N LYS A 200 8.18 9.47 12.43
CA LYS A 200 8.05 10.02 13.78
C LYS A 200 7.08 11.20 13.81
N LYS A 201 7.16 12.13 12.85
CA LYS A 201 6.26 13.29 12.77
C LYS A 201 4.80 12.87 12.57
N VAL A 202 4.55 11.90 11.68
CA VAL A 202 3.18 11.40 11.38
C VAL A 202 2.56 10.69 12.57
N ILE A 203 3.37 10.07 13.45
CA ILE A 203 2.90 9.21 14.54
C ILE A 203 3.01 9.87 15.91
N SER A 204 3.61 11.06 16.01
CA SER A 204 3.97 11.64 17.31
C SER A 204 2.84 11.62 18.33
N ASP A 205 1.64 12.00 17.92
CA ASP A 205 0.47 12.05 18.82
C ASP A 205 -0.02 10.65 19.22
N GLN A 206 0.01 9.71 18.28
CA GLN A 206 -0.49 8.35 18.49
C GLN A 206 0.48 7.52 19.35
N ILE A 207 1.80 7.65 19.11
CA ILE A 207 2.83 7.00 19.93
C ILE A 207 2.83 7.57 21.36
N THR A 208 2.55 8.86 21.54
CA THR A 208 2.50 9.45 22.88
C THR A 208 1.43 8.77 23.75
N ILE A 209 0.22 8.58 23.21
CA ILE A 209 -0.88 7.91 23.93
C ILE A 209 -0.53 6.44 24.22
N GLU A 210 0.01 5.71 23.25
CA GLU A 210 0.37 4.31 23.43
C GLU A 210 1.57 4.14 24.36
N ARG A 211 2.52 5.07 24.33
CA ARG A 211 3.65 5.11 25.26
C ARG A 211 3.19 5.32 26.70
N GLU A 212 2.30 6.26 26.96
CA GLU A 212 1.73 6.47 28.28
C GLU A 212 1.02 5.21 28.80
N LEU A 213 0.28 4.51 27.95
CA LEU A 213 -0.37 3.25 28.28
C LEU A 213 0.65 2.16 28.64
N VAL A 214 1.70 2.02 27.86
CA VAL A 214 2.78 1.04 28.11
C VAL A 214 3.53 1.37 29.38
N GLU A 215 3.89 2.63 29.61
CA GLU A 215 4.54 3.10 30.85
C GLU A 215 3.64 2.85 32.08
N ALA A 216 2.35 3.16 31.97
CA ALA A 216 1.39 2.85 33.02
C ALA A 216 1.31 1.34 33.32
N CYS A 217 1.29 0.50 32.26
CA CYS A 217 1.31 -0.96 32.41
C CYS A 217 2.59 -1.49 33.08
N MET A 218 3.74 -0.85 32.85
CA MET A 218 5.01 -1.26 33.48
C MET A 218 5.03 -0.97 34.97
N ILE A 219 4.43 0.12 35.41
CA ILE A 219 4.41 0.58 36.82
C ILE A 219 3.38 -0.18 37.69
N LEU A 220 2.35 -0.78 37.05
CA LEU A 220 1.29 -1.49 37.77
C LEU A 220 1.79 -2.76 38.45
N SER A 221 1.26 -3.04 39.68
CA SER A 221 1.41 -4.35 40.32
C SER A 221 0.74 -5.47 39.53
N ASN A 222 1.14 -6.72 39.75
CA ASN A 222 0.61 -7.87 39.00
C ASN A 222 -0.91 -7.98 39.07
N ASP A 223 -1.51 -7.72 40.23
CA ASP A 223 -2.97 -7.76 40.46
C ASP A 223 -3.70 -6.71 39.59
N LYS A 224 -3.11 -5.50 39.52
CA LYS A 224 -3.65 -4.42 38.65
C LYS A 224 -3.46 -4.68 37.17
N LYS A 225 -2.36 -5.37 36.80
CA LYS A 225 -2.15 -5.83 35.40
C LYS A 225 -3.20 -6.85 34.99
N GLU A 226 -3.59 -7.73 35.87
CA GLU A 226 -4.65 -8.71 35.62
C GLU A 226 -6.02 -8.05 35.46
N LEU A 227 -6.34 -7.09 36.29
CA LEU A 227 -7.54 -6.28 36.17
C LEU A 227 -7.59 -5.52 34.84
N LEU A 228 -6.48 -4.93 34.41
CA LEU A 228 -6.38 -4.24 33.13
C LEU A 228 -6.56 -5.22 31.94
N ARG A 229 -5.98 -6.42 32.02
CA ARG A 229 -6.19 -7.47 30.99
C ARG A 229 -7.66 -7.88 30.88
N ASN A 230 -8.33 -8.03 32.02
CA ASN A 230 -9.75 -8.38 32.04
C ASN A 230 -10.60 -7.23 31.47
N PHE A 231 -10.28 -5.99 31.81
CA PHE A 231 -10.93 -4.81 31.21
C PHE A 231 -10.75 -4.78 29.69
N ILE A 232 -9.53 -4.94 29.19
CA ILE A 232 -9.26 -4.97 27.74
C ILE A 232 -10.06 -6.08 27.05
N LYS A 233 -10.15 -7.28 27.65
CA LYS A 233 -10.96 -8.40 27.11
C LYS A 233 -12.46 -8.11 27.05
N ILE A 234 -12.97 -7.25 27.91
CA ILE A 234 -14.40 -6.90 27.92
C ILE A 234 -14.73 -5.89 26.83
N ILE A 235 -13.78 -4.99 26.51
CA ILE A 235 -14.00 -3.90 25.54
C ILE A 235 -13.52 -4.23 24.11
N SER A 236 -12.77 -5.32 23.92
CA SER A 236 -12.31 -5.81 22.61
C SER A 236 -13.27 -6.83 22.02
#